data_9a6d5ab29d4ed63029b1e443c7cdd898
#
_entry.id   9a6d5ab29d4ed63029b1e443c7cdd898
#
_cell.length_a   1.000
_cell.length_b   1.000
_cell.length_c   1.000
_cell.angle_alpha   90.00
_cell.angle_beta   90.00
_cell.angle_gamma   90.00
#
_symmetry.space_group_name_H-M   'P 1'
#
loop_
_entity.id
_entity.type
_entity.pdbx_description
1 polymer ?
#
loop_
_entity_poly.entity_id
_entity_poly.type
_entity_poly.pdbx_seq_one_letter_code
_entity_poly.pdbx_strand_id
1 'polypeptide(L)'
;FKTPLKLEEQRKQAARCMECGVPFCQSGCMIGGMASGCPLHNLVPETNDLVYRGNLRQAYLRLSKTHSFPEFTCRVCPALCEAACTCNVNGEPVSTKENERAIIETAYAEDWVKPEPPKVRTGKKVAVIGSGPSGLAAAMQLNRRGHEVTVYERHDRIGGLLRYGIPNMKLEKSVLDRRIHLMEEEGVKFVTGVDVGKDIKAEELTKN
;
A
#
# COMPACT_ATOMS: atom_id res chain seq x y z
N PHE A 1 17.32 2.76 6.67
CA PHE A 1 17.34 3.34 8.00
C PHE A 1 17.19 2.30 9.11
N LYS A 2 16.22 1.41 9.03
CA LYS A 2 16.15 0.23 9.87
C LYS A 2 16.62 -0.97 9.04
N THR A 3 17.61 -1.69 9.52
CA THR A 3 18.00 -2.97 8.91
C THR A 3 16.81 -3.93 9.02
N PRO A 4 16.38 -4.56 7.93
CA PRO A 4 15.32 -5.56 7.99
C PRO A 4 15.71 -6.69 8.95
N LEU A 5 14.75 -7.17 9.72
CA LEU A 5 14.95 -8.34 10.55
C LEU A 5 15.20 -9.58 9.68
N LYS A 6 16.02 -10.50 10.15
CA LYS A 6 16.14 -11.82 9.54
C LYS A 6 14.78 -12.55 9.65
N LEU A 7 14.48 -13.44 8.73
CA LEU A 7 13.19 -14.12 8.69
C LEU A 7 12.85 -14.85 10.01
N GLU A 8 13.83 -15.45 10.66
CA GLU A 8 13.63 -16.12 11.96
C GLU A 8 13.23 -15.12 13.05
N GLU A 9 13.90 -13.97 13.11
CA GLU A 9 13.56 -12.91 14.07
C GLU A 9 12.21 -12.30 13.76
N GLN A 10 11.87 -12.17 12.48
CA GLN A 10 10.56 -11.70 12.03
C GLN A 10 9.44 -12.66 12.47
N ARG A 11 9.66 -13.97 12.35
CA ARG A 11 8.72 -14.98 12.86
C ARG A 11 8.53 -14.88 14.38
N LYS A 12 9.62 -14.64 15.14
CA LYS A 12 9.52 -14.42 16.59
C LYS A 12 8.71 -13.16 16.93
N GLN A 13 8.85 -12.09 16.14
CA GLN A 13 8.04 -10.90 16.32
C GLN A 13 6.56 -11.17 16.02
N ALA A 14 6.27 -11.86 14.94
CA ALA A 14 4.92 -12.23 14.56
C ALA A 14 4.24 -13.16 15.59
N ALA A 15 5.00 -14.09 16.20
CA ALA A 15 4.55 -15.01 17.24
C ALA A 15 4.06 -14.29 18.52
N ARG A 16 4.43 -13.02 18.72
CA ARG A 16 3.95 -12.22 19.87
C ARG A 16 2.50 -11.80 19.74
N CYS A 17 1.90 -11.95 18.56
CA CYS A 17 0.50 -11.62 18.33
C CYS A 17 -0.40 -12.53 19.15
N MET A 18 -1.26 -11.94 20.01
CA MET A 18 -2.17 -12.68 20.88
C MET A 18 -3.47 -13.09 20.18
N GLU A 19 -3.62 -12.76 18.90
CA GLU A 19 -4.80 -13.10 18.11
C GLU A 19 -6.11 -12.68 18.80
N CYS A 20 -6.15 -11.41 19.26
CA CYS A 20 -7.26 -10.87 20.05
C CYS A 20 -8.60 -11.07 19.35
N GLY A 21 -9.62 -11.52 20.11
CA GLY A 21 -10.99 -11.69 19.59
C GLY A 21 -11.61 -10.39 19.09
N VAL A 22 -11.24 -9.25 19.70
CA VAL A 22 -11.54 -7.90 19.20
C VAL A 22 -10.21 -7.19 18.93
N PRO A 23 -9.65 -7.31 17.73
CA PRO A 23 -8.33 -6.78 17.42
C PRO A 23 -8.39 -5.27 17.15
N PHE A 24 -8.02 -4.45 18.12
CA PHE A 24 -7.95 -2.99 17.97
C PHE A 24 -7.00 -2.56 16.85
N CYS A 25 -5.94 -3.34 16.58
CA CYS A 25 -4.98 -3.06 15.52
C CYS A 25 -5.59 -2.95 14.12
N GLN A 26 -6.73 -3.62 13.87
CA GLN A 26 -7.43 -3.56 12.58
C GLN A 26 -8.76 -2.80 12.62
N SER A 27 -9.13 -2.22 13.76
CA SER A 27 -10.47 -1.64 13.95
C SER A 27 -10.71 -0.39 13.09
N GLY A 28 -9.69 0.43 12.89
CA GLY A 28 -9.80 1.69 12.14
C GLY A 28 -10.78 2.71 12.71
N CYS A 29 -11.25 2.48 13.94
CA CYS A 29 -12.28 3.29 14.58
C CYS A 29 -11.70 4.50 15.32
N MET A 30 -12.51 5.55 15.49
CA MET A 30 -12.22 6.65 16.39
C MET A 30 -12.64 6.23 17.80
N ILE A 31 -11.68 6.16 18.73
CA ILE A 31 -11.91 5.85 20.14
C ILE A 31 -11.46 7.07 20.96
N GLY A 32 -12.38 7.66 21.71
CA GLY A 32 -12.08 8.84 22.52
C GLY A 32 -11.54 10.04 21.72
N GLY A 33 -11.95 10.18 20.46
CA GLY A 33 -11.48 11.25 19.58
C GLY A 33 -10.13 10.98 18.88
N MET A 34 -9.51 9.82 19.11
CA MET A 34 -8.25 9.42 18.48
C MET A 34 -8.47 8.26 17.52
N ALA A 35 -7.79 8.29 16.36
CA ALA A 35 -7.78 7.17 15.43
C ALA A 35 -7.08 5.97 16.08
N SER A 36 -7.72 4.81 16.07
CA SER A 36 -7.20 3.57 16.62
C SER A 36 -7.17 2.49 15.54
N GLY A 37 -6.04 1.82 15.40
CA GLY A 37 -5.86 0.72 14.46
C GLY A 37 -5.69 1.14 13.00
N CYS A 38 -5.67 0.16 12.13
CA CYS A 38 -5.45 0.36 10.69
C CYS A 38 -6.71 0.90 10.01
N PRO A 39 -6.67 2.09 9.37
CA PRO A 39 -7.83 2.65 8.66
C PRO A 39 -8.22 1.86 7.41
N LEU A 40 -7.35 0.99 6.90
CA LEU A 40 -7.65 0.08 5.79
C LEU A 40 -8.27 -1.24 6.28
N HIS A 41 -8.42 -1.41 7.59
CA HIS A 41 -8.88 -2.65 8.21
C HIS A 41 -8.07 -3.88 7.78
N ASN A 42 -6.74 -3.72 7.65
CA ASN A 42 -5.85 -4.83 7.35
C ASN A 42 -6.03 -5.93 8.40
N LEU A 43 -6.07 -7.16 7.95
CA LEU A 43 -6.29 -8.35 8.80
C LEU A 43 -4.99 -8.69 9.55
N VAL A 44 -4.59 -7.80 10.46
CA VAL A 44 -3.31 -7.82 11.15
C VAL A 44 -3.03 -9.13 11.90
N PRO A 45 -3.94 -9.65 12.75
CA PRO A 45 -3.68 -10.91 13.45
C PRO A 45 -3.44 -12.06 12.49
N GLU A 46 -4.26 -12.20 11.46
CA GLU A 46 -4.15 -13.27 10.47
C GLU A 46 -2.84 -13.20 9.68
N THR A 47 -2.44 -11.99 9.25
CA THR A 47 -1.15 -11.82 8.56
C THR A 47 0.03 -12.12 9.48
N ASN A 48 -0.05 -11.75 10.77
CA ASN A 48 0.97 -12.09 11.76
C ASN A 48 1.08 -13.61 11.96
N ASP A 49 -0.04 -14.33 12.07
CA ASP A 49 -0.05 -15.79 12.18
C ASP A 49 0.61 -16.45 10.96
N LEU A 50 0.28 -15.99 9.76
CA LEU A 50 0.88 -16.49 8.53
C LEU A 50 2.39 -16.25 8.46
N VAL A 51 2.86 -15.09 8.91
CA VAL A 51 4.31 -14.81 9.04
C VAL A 51 4.95 -15.72 10.07
N TYR A 52 4.34 -15.89 11.24
CA TYR A 52 4.81 -16.81 12.27
C TYR A 52 4.98 -18.24 11.76
N ARG A 53 4.01 -18.75 11.02
CA ARG A 53 4.06 -20.09 10.40
C ARG A 53 4.99 -20.17 9.20
N GLY A 54 5.56 -19.06 8.73
CA GLY A 54 6.44 -19.01 7.56
C GLY A 54 5.71 -19.05 6.22
N ASN A 55 4.39 -18.89 6.22
CA ASN A 55 3.54 -18.93 5.03
C ASN A 55 3.48 -17.55 4.33
N LEU A 56 4.64 -16.99 3.94
CA LEU A 56 4.75 -15.63 3.41
C LEU A 56 3.94 -15.41 2.14
N ARG A 57 3.83 -16.43 1.27
CA ARG A 57 2.99 -16.32 0.07
C ARG A 57 1.51 -16.12 0.41
N GLN A 58 0.99 -16.87 1.37
CA GLN A 58 -0.40 -16.69 1.82
C GLN A 58 -0.57 -15.35 2.55
N ALA A 59 0.43 -14.92 3.33
CA ALA A 59 0.44 -13.62 3.97
C ALA A 59 0.37 -12.49 2.92
N TYR A 60 1.13 -12.58 1.82
CA TYR A 60 1.07 -11.64 0.70
C TYR A 60 -0.33 -11.61 0.06
N LEU A 61 -0.88 -12.77 -0.29
CA LEU A 61 -2.21 -12.85 -0.90
C LEU A 61 -3.31 -12.28 0.03
N ARG A 62 -3.12 -12.47 1.34
CA ARG A 62 -4.09 -11.96 2.33
C ARG A 62 -3.97 -10.46 2.51
N LEU A 63 -2.76 -9.94 2.67
CA LEU A 63 -2.48 -8.51 2.81
C LEU A 63 -2.96 -7.73 1.58
N SER A 64 -2.71 -8.25 0.37
CA SER A 64 -3.06 -7.59 -0.89
C SER A 64 -4.57 -7.41 -1.12
N LYS A 65 -5.43 -8.08 -0.34
CA LYS A 65 -6.90 -7.90 -0.44
C LYS A 65 -7.36 -6.55 0.07
N THR A 66 -6.73 -6.03 1.10
CA THR A 66 -7.10 -4.76 1.73
C THR A 66 -6.07 -3.66 1.49
N HIS A 67 -4.84 -4.03 1.12
CA HIS A 67 -3.71 -3.13 1.04
C HIS A 67 -3.14 -3.00 -0.37
N SER A 68 -3.25 -1.80 -0.96
CA SER A 68 -2.78 -1.54 -2.32
C SER A 68 -1.26 -1.44 -2.43
N PHE A 69 -0.60 -0.82 -1.46
CA PHE A 69 0.83 -0.49 -1.52
C PHE A 69 1.57 -0.77 -0.22
N PRO A 70 1.70 -2.04 0.20
CA PRO A 70 2.42 -2.40 1.42
C PRO A 70 3.87 -1.91 1.43
N GLU A 71 4.52 -1.86 0.25
CA GLU A 71 5.90 -1.39 0.08
C GLU A 71 6.10 0.09 0.46
N PHE A 72 5.06 0.90 0.34
CA PHE A 72 5.13 2.31 0.76
C PHE A 72 4.84 2.44 2.25
N THR A 73 3.74 1.84 2.70
CA THR A 73 3.27 2.00 4.08
C THR A 73 4.18 1.34 5.10
N CYS A 74 4.79 0.19 4.79
CA CYS A 74 5.78 -0.43 5.67
C CYS A 74 6.99 0.49 5.95
N ARG A 75 7.21 1.52 5.12
CA ARG A 75 8.28 2.49 5.30
C ARG A 75 7.82 3.81 5.92
N VAL A 76 6.62 4.30 5.57
CA VAL A 76 6.20 5.67 5.88
C VAL A 76 4.96 5.79 6.77
N CYS A 77 4.19 4.72 6.94
CA CYS A 77 3.00 4.72 7.79
C CYS A 77 3.38 4.99 9.25
N PRO A 78 2.60 5.80 10.00
CA PRO A 78 2.80 6.02 11.43
C PRO A 78 2.50 4.78 12.29
N ALA A 79 2.02 3.69 11.69
CA ALA A 79 1.73 2.41 12.33
C ALA A 79 0.68 2.51 13.45
N LEU A 80 -0.50 3.06 13.14
CA LEU A 80 -1.63 3.13 14.08
C LEU A 80 -2.05 1.74 14.58
N CYS A 81 -1.83 0.69 13.78
CA CYS A 81 -2.03 -0.69 14.20
C CYS A 81 -1.11 -1.12 15.35
N GLU A 82 0.16 -0.70 15.33
CA GLU A 82 1.10 -0.93 16.42
C GLU A 82 0.73 -0.12 17.67
N ALA A 83 0.35 1.15 17.49
CA ALA A 83 -0.12 1.99 18.58
C ALA A 83 -1.36 1.41 19.29
N ALA A 84 -2.25 0.75 18.56
CA ALA A 84 -3.46 0.12 19.07
C ALA A 84 -3.25 -1.34 19.55
N CYS A 85 -2.03 -1.86 19.45
CA CYS A 85 -1.75 -3.24 19.85
C CYS A 85 -1.88 -3.42 21.36
N THR A 86 -2.63 -4.41 21.81
CA THR A 86 -2.83 -4.69 23.25
C THR A 86 -1.55 -5.15 23.95
N CYS A 87 -0.54 -5.64 23.22
CA CYS A 87 0.78 -5.90 23.78
C CYS A 87 1.45 -4.65 24.38
N ASN A 88 1.03 -3.44 23.97
CA ASN A 88 1.51 -2.18 24.55
C ASN A 88 1.16 -2.02 26.04
N VAL A 89 0.19 -2.77 26.56
CA VAL A 89 -0.19 -2.70 27.98
C VAL A 89 0.94 -3.21 28.87
N ASN A 90 1.67 -4.24 28.42
CA ASN A 90 2.69 -4.92 29.21
C ASN A 90 4.10 -4.85 28.58
N GLY A 91 4.27 -4.18 27.46
CA GLY A 91 5.55 -4.09 26.77
C GLY A 91 5.44 -3.43 25.41
N GLU A 92 6.26 -3.84 24.45
CA GLU A 92 6.29 -3.30 23.09
C GLU A 92 5.21 -3.95 22.21
N PRO A 93 4.65 -3.24 21.23
CA PRO A 93 3.71 -3.79 20.29
C PRO A 93 4.33 -4.88 19.41
N VAL A 94 3.50 -5.66 18.74
CA VAL A 94 3.95 -6.49 17.61
C VAL A 94 4.39 -5.58 16.48
N SER A 95 5.57 -5.83 15.90
CA SER A 95 6.13 -5.03 14.80
C SER A 95 5.39 -5.31 13.48
N THR A 96 4.12 -4.95 13.41
CA THR A 96 3.23 -5.19 12.26
C THR A 96 3.79 -4.61 10.98
N LYS A 97 4.34 -3.40 11.06
CA LYS A 97 4.92 -2.70 9.91
C LYS A 97 6.14 -3.42 9.33
N GLU A 98 6.97 -4.02 10.19
CA GLU A 98 8.09 -4.84 9.73
C GLU A 98 7.61 -6.22 9.20
N ASN A 99 6.51 -6.77 9.74
CA ASN A 99 5.88 -7.96 9.17
C ASN A 99 5.37 -7.69 7.75
N GLU A 100 4.67 -6.57 7.53
CA GLU A 100 4.23 -6.13 6.20
C GLU A 100 5.41 -5.93 5.25
N ARG A 101 6.53 -5.37 5.74
CA ARG A 101 7.75 -5.21 4.96
C ARG A 101 8.34 -6.56 4.55
N ALA A 102 8.46 -7.49 5.48
CA ALA A 102 8.95 -8.83 5.18
C ALA A 102 8.08 -9.54 4.14
N ILE A 103 6.75 -9.42 4.25
CA ILE A 103 5.81 -10.00 3.31
C ILE A 103 6.03 -9.43 1.90
N ILE A 104 6.01 -8.11 1.75
CA ILE A 104 6.04 -7.49 0.42
C ILE A 104 7.41 -7.58 -0.25
N GLU A 105 8.50 -7.42 0.51
CA GLU A 105 9.84 -7.54 -0.08
C GLU A 105 10.14 -8.98 -0.48
N THR A 106 9.69 -9.98 0.29
CA THR A 106 9.76 -11.37 -0.14
C THR A 106 8.91 -11.61 -1.38
N ALA A 107 7.72 -11.03 -1.45
CA ALA A 107 6.85 -11.19 -2.62
C ALA A 107 7.48 -10.66 -3.91
N TYR A 108 8.22 -9.55 -3.83
CA TYR A 108 9.00 -9.05 -4.96
C TYR A 108 10.22 -9.93 -5.27
N ALA A 109 10.95 -10.37 -4.24
CA ALA A 109 12.14 -11.20 -4.42
C ALA A 109 11.82 -12.58 -5.03
N GLU A 110 10.68 -13.15 -4.67
CA GLU A 110 10.19 -14.45 -5.16
C GLU A 110 9.32 -14.34 -6.42
N ASP A 111 9.27 -13.16 -7.02
CA ASP A 111 8.49 -12.90 -8.26
C ASP A 111 6.98 -13.26 -8.13
N TRP A 112 6.39 -13.04 -6.95
CA TRP A 112 4.94 -13.21 -6.75
C TRP A 112 4.15 -11.97 -7.15
N VAL A 113 4.80 -10.79 -7.13
CA VAL A 113 4.20 -9.53 -7.57
C VAL A 113 4.39 -9.42 -9.08
N LYS A 114 3.33 -9.73 -9.82
CA LYS A 114 3.30 -9.68 -11.29
C LYS A 114 2.24 -8.73 -11.79
N PRO A 115 2.38 -8.21 -13.01
CA PRO A 115 1.31 -7.46 -13.65
C PRO A 115 0.06 -8.34 -13.80
N GLU A 116 -1.06 -7.82 -13.34
CA GLU A 116 -2.37 -8.48 -13.47
C GLU A 116 -3.33 -7.58 -14.25
N PRO A 117 -3.16 -7.46 -15.59
CA PRO A 117 -4.07 -6.66 -16.39
C PRO A 117 -5.47 -7.25 -16.32
N PRO A 118 -6.53 -6.43 -16.30
CA PRO A 118 -7.89 -6.91 -16.22
C PRO A 118 -8.25 -7.75 -17.44
N LYS A 119 -8.87 -8.90 -17.23
CA LYS A 119 -9.27 -9.83 -18.31
C LYS A 119 -10.31 -9.24 -19.24
N VAL A 120 -11.17 -8.35 -18.72
CA VAL A 120 -12.25 -7.70 -19.48
C VAL A 120 -12.19 -6.21 -19.23
N ARG A 121 -12.20 -5.43 -20.31
CA ARG A 121 -12.31 -3.97 -20.24
C ARG A 121 -13.77 -3.55 -20.33
N THR A 122 -14.15 -2.58 -19.49
CA THR A 122 -15.54 -2.05 -19.43
C THR A 122 -15.86 -1.03 -20.53
N GLY A 123 -14.83 -0.57 -21.25
CA GLY A 123 -14.94 0.55 -22.19
C GLY A 123 -15.14 1.93 -21.54
N LYS A 124 -15.19 2.00 -20.20
CA LYS A 124 -15.26 3.27 -19.47
C LYS A 124 -13.87 3.84 -19.28
N LYS A 125 -13.70 5.11 -19.64
CA LYS A 125 -12.47 5.88 -19.42
C LYS A 125 -12.56 6.67 -18.12
N VAL A 126 -11.50 6.68 -17.34
CA VAL A 126 -11.43 7.39 -16.05
C VAL A 126 -10.17 8.24 -16.00
N ALA A 127 -10.33 9.53 -15.77
CA ALA A 127 -9.23 10.45 -15.49
C ALA A 127 -9.03 10.55 -13.97
N VAL A 128 -7.82 10.28 -13.50
CA VAL A 128 -7.40 10.48 -12.11
C VAL A 128 -6.49 11.70 -12.06
N ILE A 129 -6.86 12.69 -11.26
CA ILE A 129 -6.11 13.93 -11.15
C ILE A 129 -5.18 13.87 -9.94
N GLY A 130 -3.88 13.90 -10.23
CA GLY A 130 -2.81 13.77 -9.25
C GLY A 130 -2.33 12.33 -9.04
N SER A 131 -1.01 12.18 -8.98
CA SER A 131 -0.31 10.89 -8.83
C SER A 131 0.20 10.63 -7.41
N GLY A 132 -0.32 11.32 -6.41
CA GLY A 132 -0.03 11.01 -5.01
C GLY A 132 -0.56 9.62 -4.60
N PRO A 133 -0.29 9.15 -3.36
CA PRO A 133 -0.67 7.80 -2.93
C PRO A 133 -2.17 7.50 -3.13
N SER A 134 -3.05 8.49 -2.89
CA SER A 134 -4.50 8.32 -3.08
C SER A 134 -4.87 8.14 -4.55
N GLY A 135 -4.28 8.97 -5.45
CA GLY A 135 -4.50 8.87 -6.89
C GLY A 135 -3.99 7.54 -7.46
N LEU A 136 -2.80 7.11 -7.05
CA LEU A 136 -2.25 5.80 -7.44
C LEU A 136 -3.14 4.65 -6.96
N ALA A 137 -3.64 4.70 -5.72
CA ALA A 137 -4.52 3.67 -5.20
C ALA A 137 -5.86 3.62 -5.96
N ALA A 138 -6.46 4.77 -6.23
CA ALA A 138 -7.66 4.87 -7.04
C ALA A 138 -7.43 4.33 -8.45
N ALA A 139 -6.34 4.73 -9.10
CA ALA A 139 -5.98 4.29 -10.45
C ALA A 139 -5.82 2.76 -10.51
N MET A 140 -5.07 2.18 -9.56
CA MET A 140 -4.88 0.72 -9.50
C MET A 140 -6.22 -0.01 -9.33
N GLN A 141 -7.04 0.42 -8.38
CA GLN A 141 -8.32 -0.24 -8.10
C GLN A 141 -9.31 -0.11 -9.27
N LEU A 142 -9.36 1.04 -9.92
CA LEU A 142 -10.22 1.26 -11.09
C LEU A 142 -9.75 0.45 -12.30
N ASN A 143 -8.42 0.39 -12.53
CA ASN A 143 -7.85 -0.42 -13.59
C ASN A 143 -8.15 -1.92 -13.39
N ARG A 144 -7.99 -2.45 -12.17
CA ARG A 144 -8.32 -3.84 -11.83
C ARG A 144 -9.80 -4.18 -12.06
N ARG A 145 -10.70 -3.19 -11.95
CA ARG A 145 -12.12 -3.33 -12.29
C ARG A 145 -12.41 -3.25 -13.79
N GLY A 146 -11.38 -3.09 -14.61
CA GLY A 146 -11.48 -3.10 -16.06
C GLY A 146 -11.67 -1.74 -16.71
N HIS A 147 -11.60 -0.63 -15.97
CA HIS A 147 -11.67 0.70 -16.57
C HIS A 147 -10.35 1.07 -17.25
N GLU A 148 -10.44 1.91 -18.29
CA GLU A 148 -9.26 2.54 -18.89
C GLU A 148 -8.88 3.76 -18.07
N VAL A 149 -7.77 3.69 -17.35
CA VAL A 149 -7.38 4.74 -16.40
C VAL A 149 -6.21 5.54 -16.93
N THR A 150 -6.36 6.87 -16.92
CA THR A 150 -5.28 7.82 -17.17
C THR A 150 -5.08 8.70 -15.95
N VAL A 151 -3.85 8.73 -15.43
CA VAL A 151 -3.46 9.57 -14.29
C VAL A 151 -2.75 10.80 -14.83
N TYR A 152 -3.26 11.99 -14.52
CA TYR A 152 -2.66 13.28 -14.87
C TYR A 152 -1.89 13.84 -13.68
N GLU A 153 -0.63 14.18 -13.88
CA GLU A 153 0.24 14.74 -12.86
C GLU A 153 0.86 16.06 -13.36
N ARG A 154 0.74 17.09 -12.54
CA ARG A 154 1.30 18.43 -12.89
C ARG A 154 2.81 18.49 -12.85
N HIS A 155 3.45 17.68 -12.03
CA HIS A 155 4.91 17.61 -11.94
C HIS A 155 5.49 16.72 -13.04
N ASP A 156 6.81 16.76 -13.17
CA ASP A 156 7.59 16.00 -14.16
C ASP A 156 7.64 14.48 -13.87
N ARG A 157 7.31 14.06 -12.66
CA ARG A 157 7.35 12.65 -12.23
C ARG A 157 6.15 12.25 -11.39
N ILE A 158 5.81 10.96 -11.50
CA ILE A 158 4.73 10.34 -10.75
C ILE A 158 5.13 10.10 -9.28
N GLY A 159 4.15 10.23 -8.36
CA GLY A 159 4.29 9.85 -6.95
C GLY A 159 3.90 10.92 -5.93
N GLY A 160 3.70 12.17 -6.35
CA GLY A 160 3.34 13.26 -5.44
C GLY A 160 4.28 13.36 -4.24
N LEU A 161 3.77 13.39 -3.01
CA LEU A 161 4.59 13.48 -1.80
C LEU A 161 5.51 12.25 -1.58
N LEU A 162 5.18 11.08 -2.12
CA LEU A 162 6.09 9.92 -2.09
C LEU A 162 7.39 10.22 -2.85
N ARG A 163 7.29 11.01 -3.94
CA ARG A 163 8.43 11.43 -4.76
C ARG A 163 9.14 12.65 -4.21
N TYR A 164 8.38 13.70 -3.92
CA TYR A 164 8.92 15.04 -3.65
C TYR A 164 8.97 15.41 -2.16
N GLY A 165 8.16 14.77 -1.31
CA GLY A 165 8.06 15.12 0.11
C GLY A 165 8.81 14.17 1.04
N ILE A 166 8.92 12.89 0.71
CA ILE A 166 9.55 11.88 1.57
C ILE A 166 11.02 11.71 1.17
N PRO A 167 11.97 11.86 2.11
CA PRO A 167 13.39 11.69 1.81
C PRO A 167 13.73 10.23 1.48
N ASN A 168 14.76 10.02 0.64
CA ASN A 168 15.21 8.69 0.21
C ASN A 168 15.55 7.76 1.37
N MET A 169 16.05 8.30 2.48
CA MET A 169 16.36 7.50 3.68
C MET A 169 15.13 6.78 4.28
N LYS A 170 13.92 7.29 4.03
CA LYS A 170 12.67 6.66 4.47
C LYS A 170 12.02 5.82 3.38
N LEU A 171 12.03 6.32 2.14
CA LEU A 171 11.45 5.67 0.97
C LEU A 171 12.36 5.89 -0.23
N GLU A 172 13.12 4.87 -0.60
CA GLU A 172 13.92 4.88 -1.82
C GLU A 172 13.02 4.98 -3.05
N LYS A 173 13.39 5.84 -4.00
CA LYS A 173 12.54 6.11 -5.16
C LYS A 173 12.42 4.92 -6.09
N SER A 174 13.40 4.02 -6.09
CA SER A 174 13.33 2.72 -6.80
C SER A 174 12.12 1.88 -6.38
N VAL A 175 11.72 1.94 -5.10
CA VAL A 175 10.52 1.25 -4.59
C VAL A 175 9.25 1.83 -5.22
N LEU A 176 9.22 3.15 -5.42
CA LEU A 176 8.11 3.81 -6.09
C LEU A 176 8.12 3.48 -7.59
N ASP A 177 9.29 3.55 -8.22
CA ASP A 177 9.44 3.31 -9.66
C ASP A 177 9.02 1.90 -10.06
N ARG A 178 9.42 0.87 -9.29
CA ARG A 178 8.99 -0.52 -9.55
C ARG A 178 7.46 -0.69 -9.51
N ARG A 179 6.76 0.03 -8.61
CA ARG A 179 5.29 -0.02 -8.54
C ARG A 179 4.64 0.72 -9.71
N ILE A 180 5.17 1.88 -10.09
CA ILE A 180 4.68 2.63 -11.25
C ILE A 180 4.81 1.77 -12.50
N HIS A 181 5.97 1.16 -12.73
CA HIS A 181 6.19 0.27 -13.87
C HIS A 181 5.20 -0.88 -13.90
N LEU A 182 4.95 -1.55 -12.76
CA LEU A 182 3.93 -2.60 -12.67
C LEU A 182 2.53 -2.09 -13.08
N MET A 183 2.15 -0.89 -12.64
CA MET A 183 0.86 -0.30 -13.00
C MET A 183 0.78 0.05 -14.49
N GLU A 184 1.89 0.46 -15.11
CA GLU A 184 1.99 0.69 -16.56
C GLU A 184 1.79 -0.62 -17.33
N GLU A 185 2.43 -1.70 -16.91
CA GLU A 185 2.27 -3.04 -17.49
C GLU A 185 0.84 -3.57 -17.33
N GLU A 186 0.13 -3.19 -16.24
CA GLU A 186 -1.30 -3.47 -16.03
C GLU A 186 -2.21 -2.62 -16.91
N GLY A 187 -1.68 -1.60 -17.60
CA GLY A 187 -2.38 -0.74 -18.55
C GLY A 187 -2.86 0.61 -18.01
N VAL A 188 -2.38 1.03 -16.84
CA VAL A 188 -2.59 2.41 -16.37
C VAL A 188 -1.72 3.36 -17.19
N LYS A 189 -2.31 4.44 -17.69
CA LYS A 189 -1.58 5.48 -18.42
C LYS A 189 -1.22 6.63 -17.49
N PHE A 190 0.01 7.13 -17.60
CA PHE A 190 0.48 8.28 -16.85
C PHE A 190 0.84 9.43 -17.78
N VAL A 191 0.34 10.62 -17.49
CA VAL A 191 0.61 11.86 -18.22
C VAL A 191 1.16 12.87 -17.23
N THR A 192 2.45 13.20 -17.34
CA THR A 192 3.14 14.15 -16.49
C THR A 192 3.25 15.53 -17.13
N GLY A 193 3.51 16.58 -16.33
CA GLY A 193 3.64 17.96 -16.79
C GLY A 193 2.31 18.58 -17.23
N VAL A 194 1.17 18.07 -16.74
CA VAL A 194 -0.17 18.56 -17.09
C VAL A 194 -0.93 18.96 -15.84
N ASP A 195 -1.21 20.23 -15.67
CA ASP A 195 -2.01 20.78 -14.59
C ASP A 195 -3.48 20.88 -15.03
N VAL A 196 -4.31 19.97 -14.59
CA VAL A 196 -5.74 19.95 -14.91
C VAL A 196 -6.44 21.11 -14.23
N GLY A 197 -7.18 21.88 -15.02
CA GLY A 197 -7.79 23.15 -14.61
C GLY A 197 -7.00 24.38 -15.12
N LYS A 198 -5.74 24.18 -15.48
CA LYS A 198 -4.88 25.22 -16.05
C LYS A 198 -4.49 24.92 -17.50
N ASP A 199 -3.88 23.77 -17.74
CA ASP A 199 -3.38 23.35 -19.06
C ASP A 199 -4.47 22.61 -19.87
N ILE A 200 -5.30 21.84 -19.19
CA ILE A 200 -6.46 21.12 -19.75
C ILE A 200 -7.68 21.40 -18.86
N LYS A 201 -8.80 21.75 -19.46
CA LYS A 201 -10.05 21.94 -18.72
C LYS A 201 -10.70 20.59 -18.39
N ALA A 202 -11.37 20.50 -17.24
CA ALA A 202 -12.04 19.28 -16.83
C ALA A 202 -13.13 18.82 -17.84
N GLU A 203 -13.80 19.79 -18.48
CA GLU A 203 -14.81 19.52 -19.50
C GLU A 203 -14.24 18.86 -20.76
N GLU A 204 -12.96 19.05 -21.05
CA GLU A 204 -12.28 18.40 -22.18
C GLU A 204 -12.01 16.92 -21.87
N LEU A 205 -11.69 16.61 -20.61
CA LEU A 205 -11.46 15.22 -20.17
C LEU A 205 -12.76 14.41 -20.14
N THR A 206 -13.92 15.07 -19.96
CA THR A 206 -15.22 14.39 -19.90
C THR A 206 -15.84 14.14 -21.28
N LYS A 207 -15.33 14.77 -22.35
CA LYS A 207 -15.80 14.59 -23.73
C LYS A 207 -15.16 13.40 -24.45
N ASN A 208 -14.05 12.86 -23.92
CA ASN A 208 -13.27 11.79 -24.51
C ASN A 208 -13.42 10.50 -23.69
#